data_232c50e63e85e581671e0c5b3074bfe2
#
_entry.id   232c50e63e85e581671e0c5b3074bfe2
#
_cell.length_a   1.000
_cell.length_b   1.000
_cell.length_c   1.000
_cell.angle_alpha   90.00
_cell.angle_beta   90.00
_cell.angle_gamma   90.00
#
_symmetry.space_group_name_H-M   'P 1'
#
loop_
_entity.id
_entity.type
_entity.pdbx_description
1 polymer ?
#
loop_
_entity_poly.entity_id
_entity_poly.type
_entity_poly.pdbx_seq_one_letter_code
_entity_poly.pdbx_strand_id
1 'polypeptide(L)'
;GSRVHITNINVPKNITELELELEKVTSEKKLSIKKQKFEEAAELRDNEKKLQKQLEHANNIWQQALKNQKEIVSEDHVAEVISIMTGIPMQRVASQEKKKLSLMCEEIRKKIIGQNEAIDKIVNAIRRNRVGLKDPQKPIGSFIFLGPTGVGKTQLAKALAQEMFDSQDSLVRIDMSEYMEKFAVSRLVGAPPGYVGYEEGGQLTEKVRKKPYSVILLDEIEKAHPDVFNLLLQALDDGRMTDSLGRKVDFKNTIIIMTSNIGSRQLKDFGQGVGFNTSARKENIDSHAKGVIEKALKRTFAPEFLNRVDDVILFNSLNKENIYKIIDIEMGNIIKRINNLGYKIQVNNDAKYFIAEKGFDSKFGARPL
;
A
#
# COMPACT_ATOMS: atom_id res chain seq x y z
N GLY A 1 -6.29 4.26 -27.24
CA GLY A 1 -5.78 3.79 -28.54
C GLY A 1 -4.35 3.25 -28.43
N SER A 2 -3.35 4.10 -28.28
CA SER A 2 -1.92 3.71 -28.33
C SER A 2 -1.53 2.65 -27.27
N ARG A 3 -2.10 2.70 -26.07
CA ARG A 3 -1.76 1.76 -25.00
C ARG A 3 -2.28 0.34 -25.25
N VAL A 4 -3.51 0.20 -25.73
CA VAL A 4 -4.07 -1.10 -26.12
C VAL A 4 -3.24 -1.71 -27.26
N HIS A 5 -2.77 -0.86 -28.18
CA HIS A 5 -1.90 -1.29 -29.27
C HIS A 5 -0.54 -1.81 -28.77
N ILE A 6 0.07 -1.14 -27.77
CA ILE A 6 1.38 -1.53 -27.22
C ILE A 6 1.29 -2.82 -26.37
N THR A 7 0.22 -3.01 -25.60
CA THR A 7 0.07 -4.20 -24.74
C THR A 7 -0.18 -5.49 -25.51
N ASN A 8 -0.71 -5.40 -26.73
CA ASN A 8 -1.05 -6.57 -27.56
C ASN A 8 -0.02 -6.89 -28.66
N ILE A 9 1.13 -6.22 -28.68
CA ILE A 9 2.22 -6.53 -29.61
C ILE A 9 2.89 -7.84 -29.17
N ASN A 10 2.35 -8.98 -29.59
CA ASN A 10 3.04 -10.25 -29.48
C ASN A 10 3.92 -10.44 -30.73
N VAL A 11 5.25 -10.40 -30.54
CA VAL A 11 6.19 -10.73 -31.60
C VAL A 11 6.04 -12.22 -31.95
N PRO A 12 5.77 -12.59 -33.21
CA PRO A 12 5.66 -13.98 -33.62
C PRO A 12 6.94 -14.77 -33.34
N LYS A 13 6.81 -16.02 -32.89
CA LYS A 13 7.95 -16.89 -32.54
C LYS A 13 8.96 -17.06 -33.67
N ASN A 14 8.48 -17.10 -34.91
CA ASN A 14 9.36 -17.21 -36.09
C ASN A 14 10.29 -15.99 -36.25
N ILE A 15 9.90 -14.79 -35.85
CA ILE A 15 10.77 -13.61 -35.89
C ILE A 15 11.86 -13.72 -34.83
N THR A 16 11.51 -14.08 -33.59
CA THR A 16 12.46 -14.27 -32.50
C THR A 16 13.46 -15.41 -32.76
N GLU A 17 13.02 -16.48 -33.42
CA GLU A 17 13.87 -17.58 -33.84
C GLU A 17 14.87 -17.15 -34.91
N LEU A 18 14.43 -16.43 -35.94
CA LEU A 18 15.30 -15.87 -36.98
C LEU A 18 16.31 -14.85 -36.43
N GLU A 19 15.93 -14.02 -35.47
CA GLU A 19 16.86 -13.12 -34.78
C GLU A 19 17.94 -13.86 -34.00
N LEU A 20 17.58 -14.93 -33.28
CA LEU A 20 18.54 -15.77 -32.57
C LEU A 20 19.48 -16.52 -33.50
N GLU A 21 18.99 -17.02 -34.65
CA GLU A 21 19.83 -17.66 -35.66
C GLU A 21 20.79 -16.68 -36.33
N LEU A 22 20.31 -15.47 -36.62
CA LEU A 22 21.13 -14.41 -37.20
C LEU A 22 22.26 -13.97 -36.25
N GLU A 23 21.97 -13.89 -34.95
CA GLU A 23 22.97 -13.56 -33.94
C GLU A 23 24.04 -14.66 -33.83
N LYS A 24 23.63 -15.95 -33.86
CA LYS A 24 24.58 -17.08 -33.91
C LYS A 24 25.48 -17.04 -35.12
N VAL A 25 24.93 -16.94 -36.34
CA VAL A 25 25.67 -16.90 -37.57
C VAL A 25 26.62 -15.69 -37.61
N THR A 26 26.19 -14.54 -37.11
CA THR A 26 27.03 -13.33 -37.01
C THR A 26 28.20 -13.54 -36.04
N SER A 27 27.98 -14.22 -34.92
CA SER A 27 29.03 -14.54 -33.94
C SER A 27 30.04 -15.55 -34.49
N GLU A 28 29.56 -16.60 -35.18
CA GLU A 28 30.39 -17.62 -35.84
C GLU A 28 31.24 -17.01 -36.98
N LYS A 29 30.65 -16.14 -37.79
CA LYS A 29 31.38 -15.38 -38.82
C LYS A 29 32.52 -14.58 -38.23
N LYS A 30 32.27 -13.84 -37.11
CA LYS A 30 33.33 -13.07 -36.43
C LYS A 30 34.45 -13.98 -35.88
N LEU A 31 34.14 -15.17 -35.43
CA LEU A 31 35.12 -16.18 -34.93
C LEU A 31 35.94 -16.75 -36.10
N SER A 32 35.30 -17.10 -37.23
CA SER A 32 35.98 -17.61 -38.45
C SER A 32 36.91 -16.59 -39.05
N ILE A 33 36.54 -15.31 -39.08
CA ILE A 33 37.43 -14.20 -39.51
C ILE A 33 38.65 -14.10 -38.58
N LYS A 34 38.47 -14.18 -37.27
CA LYS A 34 39.59 -14.15 -36.30
C LYS A 34 40.54 -15.36 -36.45
N LYS A 35 40.02 -16.47 -36.93
CA LYS A 35 40.81 -17.70 -37.19
C LYS A 35 41.39 -17.75 -38.60
N GLN A 36 41.24 -16.67 -39.40
CA GLN A 36 41.70 -16.55 -40.79
C GLN A 36 41.13 -17.63 -41.75
N LYS A 37 39.95 -18.15 -41.46
CA LYS A 37 39.23 -19.14 -42.29
C LYS A 37 38.27 -18.39 -43.23
N PHE A 38 38.79 -17.85 -44.32
CA PHE A 38 38.06 -16.93 -45.20
C PHE A 38 36.97 -17.64 -46.03
N GLU A 39 37.12 -18.91 -46.41
CA GLU A 39 36.10 -19.68 -47.14
C GLU A 39 34.86 -19.91 -46.27
N GLU A 40 35.03 -20.39 -45.01
CA GLU A 40 33.94 -20.55 -44.05
C GLU A 40 33.27 -19.21 -43.74
N ALA A 41 34.02 -18.10 -43.64
CA ALA A 41 33.47 -16.79 -43.38
C ALA A 41 32.66 -16.24 -44.59
N ALA A 42 32.98 -16.64 -45.84
CA ALA A 42 32.20 -16.29 -47.01
C ALA A 42 30.85 -17.03 -47.05
N GLU A 43 30.80 -18.33 -46.74
CA GLU A 43 29.57 -19.10 -46.63
C GLU A 43 28.64 -18.53 -45.55
N LEU A 44 29.21 -18.24 -44.35
CA LEU A 44 28.47 -17.64 -43.25
C LEU A 44 27.90 -16.26 -43.57
N ARG A 45 28.60 -15.45 -44.40
CA ARG A 45 28.11 -14.18 -44.91
C ARG A 45 26.93 -14.33 -45.87
N ASP A 46 26.95 -15.36 -46.72
CA ASP A 46 25.81 -15.61 -47.62
C ASP A 46 24.58 -16.13 -46.85
N ASN A 47 24.81 -16.93 -45.83
CA ASN A 47 23.74 -17.36 -44.88
C ASN A 47 23.18 -16.17 -44.09
N GLU A 48 24.02 -15.30 -43.55
CA GLU A 48 23.61 -14.05 -42.87
C GLU A 48 22.70 -13.19 -43.79
N LYS A 49 23.07 -13.00 -45.04
CA LYS A 49 22.27 -12.24 -46.03
C LYS A 49 20.92 -12.91 -46.34
N LYS A 50 20.87 -14.25 -46.37
CA LYS A 50 19.60 -14.98 -46.54
C LYS A 50 18.69 -14.81 -45.36
N LEU A 51 19.20 -14.97 -44.11
CA LEU A 51 18.48 -14.80 -42.90
C LEU A 51 17.98 -13.35 -42.71
N GLN A 52 18.79 -12.35 -43.09
CA GLN A 52 18.36 -10.95 -43.06
C GLN A 52 17.16 -10.70 -43.97
N LYS A 53 17.19 -11.23 -45.22
CA LYS A 53 16.05 -11.10 -46.14
C LYS A 53 14.80 -11.80 -45.65
N GLN A 54 14.94 -12.95 -45.02
CA GLN A 54 13.82 -13.69 -44.43
C GLN A 54 13.23 -12.91 -43.24
N LEU A 55 14.07 -12.33 -42.42
CA LEU A 55 13.67 -11.50 -41.28
C LEU A 55 12.96 -10.22 -41.73
N GLU A 56 13.47 -9.55 -42.73
CA GLU A 56 12.81 -8.37 -43.35
C GLU A 56 11.43 -8.74 -43.92
N HIS A 57 11.34 -9.86 -44.62
CA HIS A 57 10.07 -10.33 -45.16
C HIS A 57 9.07 -10.70 -44.07
N ALA A 58 9.48 -11.40 -43.03
CA ALA A 58 8.66 -11.74 -41.89
C ALA A 58 8.18 -10.49 -41.14
N ASN A 59 9.07 -9.51 -40.91
CA ASN A 59 8.72 -8.23 -40.30
C ASN A 59 7.71 -7.42 -41.14
N ASN A 60 7.87 -7.40 -42.49
CA ASN A 60 6.90 -6.72 -43.33
C ASN A 60 5.52 -7.35 -43.30
N ILE A 61 5.43 -8.68 -43.31
CA ILE A 61 4.15 -9.41 -43.18
C ILE A 61 3.52 -9.10 -41.80
N TRP A 62 4.30 -9.15 -40.73
CA TRP A 62 3.85 -8.84 -39.38
C TRP A 62 3.35 -7.41 -39.26
N GLN A 63 4.09 -6.41 -39.80
CA GLN A 63 3.66 -5.01 -39.82
C GLN A 63 2.37 -4.80 -40.60
N GLN A 64 2.20 -5.50 -41.74
CA GLN A 64 0.94 -5.46 -42.49
C GLN A 64 -0.22 -6.10 -41.73
N ALA A 65 0.02 -7.22 -41.05
CA ALA A 65 -0.97 -7.85 -40.19
C ALA A 65 -1.39 -6.94 -39.04
N LEU A 66 -0.45 -6.25 -38.37
CA LEU A 66 -0.74 -5.28 -37.32
C LEU A 66 -1.58 -4.10 -37.80
N LYS A 67 -1.32 -3.58 -39.02
CA LYS A 67 -2.11 -2.48 -39.61
C LYS A 67 -3.56 -2.89 -39.90
N ASN A 68 -3.78 -4.17 -40.22
CA ASN A 68 -5.10 -4.70 -40.53
C ASN A 68 -5.88 -5.22 -39.30
N GLN A 69 -5.21 -5.45 -38.17
CA GLN A 69 -5.86 -5.83 -36.92
C GLN A 69 -6.56 -4.62 -36.27
N LYS A 70 -7.89 -4.62 -36.34
CA LYS A 70 -8.74 -3.69 -35.58
C LYS A 70 -8.86 -4.21 -34.15
N GLU A 71 -8.18 -3.59 -33.23
CA GLU A 71 -8.32 -3.93 -31.81
C GLU A 71 -9.63 -3.39 -31.25
N ILE A 72 -10.35 -4.23 -30.52
CA ILE A 72 -11.59 -3.86 -29.83
C ILE A 72 -11.21 -3.19 -28.51
N VAL A 73 -11.58 -1.92 -28.36
CA VAL A 73 -11.44 -1.21 -27.08
C VAL A 73 -12.60 -1.64 -26.19
N SER A 74 -12.29 -2.34 -25.09
CA SER A 74 -13.27 -2.74 -24.08
C SER A 74 -13.56 -1.61 -23.09
N GLU A 75 -14.64 -1.75 -22.32
CA GLU A 75 -14.97 -0.84 -21.21
C GLU A 75 -13.83 -0.78 -20.18
N ASP A 76 -13.14 -1.90 -19.93
CA ASP A 76 -12.02 -1.98 -19.00
C ASP A 76 -10.83 -1.12 -19.45
N HIS A 77 -10.52 -1.08 -20.74
CA HIS A 77 -9.46 -0.23 -21.28
C HIS A 77 -9.79 1.26 -21.12
N VAL A 78 -11.07 1.63 -21.26
CA VAL A 78 -11.52 3.02 -21.04
C VAL A 78 -11.45 3.37 -19.56
N ALA A 79 -11.91 2.45 -18.69
CA ALA A 79 -11.86 2.61 -17.25
C ALA A 79 -10.41 2.80 -16.74
N GLU A 80 -9.46 2.03 -17.29
CA GLU A 80 -8.03 2.15 -16.96
C GLU A 80 -7.47 3.54 -17.33
N VAL A 81 -7.79 4.03 -18.53
CA VAL A 81 -7.34 5.37 -18.97
C VAL A 81 -7.94 6.46 -18.10
N ILE A 82 -9.23 6.39 -17.78
CA ILE A 82 -9.91 7.35 -16.89
C ILE A 82 -9.25 7.31 -15.50
N SER A 83 -8.97 6.12 -14.97
CA SER A 83 -8.30 5.93 -13.68
C SER A 83 -6.94 6.63 -13.64
N ILE A 84 -6.14 6.50 -14.69
CA ILE A 84 -4.82 7.13 -14.77
C ILE A 84 -4.94 8.66 -14.89
N MET A 85 -5.89 9.16 -15.67
CA MET A 85 -6.06 10.60 -15.89
C MET A 85 -6.64 11.34 -14.68
N THR A 86 -7.55 10.70 -13.95
CA THR A 86 -8.31 11.32 -12.86
C THR A 86 -7.82 10.91 -11.47
N GLY A 87 -7.00 9.86 -11.36
CA GLY A 87 -6.64 9.24 -10.08
C GLY A 87 -7.78 8.46 -9.42
N ILE A 88 -8.94 8.31 -10.10
CA ILE A 88 -10.07 7.52 -9.60
C ILE A 88 -9.75 6.04 -9.76
N PRO A 89 -9.84 5.21 -8.69
CA PRO A 89 -9.59 3.77 -8.80
C PRO A 89 -10.47 3.11 -9.86
N MET A 90 -9.89 2.22 -10.67
CA MET A 90 -10.57 1.55 -11.79
C MET A 90 -11.86 0.83 -11.37
N GLN A 91 -11.92 0.31 -10.15
CA GLN A 91 -13.09 -0.37 -9.58
C GLN A 91 -14.32 0.51 -9.39
N ARG A 92 -14.13 1.82 -9.20
CA ARG A 92 -15.24 2.79 -9.14
C ARG A 92 -15.83 3.05 -10.52
N VAL A 93 -15.05 2.86 -11.56
CA VAL A 93 -15.50 3.03 -12.95
C VAL A 93 -16.16 1.74 -13.46
N ALA A 94 -15.65 0.59 -13.03
CA ALA A 94 -16.23 -0.72 -13.30
C ALA A 94 -17.12 -1.14 -12.11
N SER A 95 -18.30 -1.73 -12.36
CA SER A 95 -19.32 -2.11 -11.35
C SER A 95 -18.92 -3.25 -10.38
N GLN A 96 -17.61 -3.45 -10.14
CA GLN A 96 -17.07 -4.55 -9.32
C GLN A 96 -16.86 -4.19 -7.83
N GLU A 97 -17.08 -2.93 -7.44
CA GLU A 97 -16.80 -2.45 -6.07
C GLU A 97 -17.54 -3.24 -4.99
N LYS A 98 -18.80 -3.62 -5.24
CA LYS A 98 -19.61 -4.39 -4.26
C LYS A 98 -19.02 -5.75 -3.92
N LYS A 99 -18.54 -6.49 -4.92
CA LYS A 99 -17.92 -7.81 -4.70
C LYS A 99 -16.61 -7.68 -3.89
N LYS A 100 -15.80 -6.69 -4.21
CA LYS A 100 -14.54 -6.46 -3.53
C LYS A 100 -14.74 -6.06 -2.06
N LEU A 101 -15.70 -5.17 -1.77
CA LEU A 101 -16.06 -4.81 -0.40
C LEU A 101 -16.56 -6.01 0.42
N SER A 102 -17.23 -6.99 -0.21
CA SER A 102 -17.67 -8.21 0.50
C SER A 102 -16.50 -9.11 0.88
N LEU A 103 -15.48 -9.22 0.04
CA LEU A 103 -14.31 -10.08 0.27
C LEU A 103 -13.18 -9.38 1.05
N MET A 104 -13.26 -8.06 1.22
CA MET A 104 -12.19 -7.24 1.81
C MET A 104 -11.74 -7.75 3.20
N CYS A 105 -12.67 -8.18 4.06
CA CYS A 105 -12.30 -8.73 5.38
C CYS A 105 -11.39 -9.94 5.25
N GLU A 106 -11.71 -10.87 4.35
CA GLU A 106 -10.96 -12.10 4.16
C GLU A 106 -9.57 -11.82 3.57
N GLU A 107 -9.49 -10.94 2.57
CA GLU A 107 -8.22 -10.57 1.96
C GLU A 107 -7.28 -9.83 2.93
N ILE A 108 -7.82 -8.94 3.77
CA ILE A 108 -7.02 -8.27 4.79
C ILE A 108 -6.58 -9.25 5.88
N ARG A 109 -7.43 -10.20 6.32
CA ARG A 109 -7.09 -11.22 7.30
C ARG A 109 -5.97 -12.16 6.84
N LYS A 110 -5.82 -12.41 5.54
CA LYS A 110 -4.69 -13.17 4.99
C LYS A 110 -3.35 -12.43 5.17
N LYS A 111 -3.39 -11.09 5.20
CA LYS A 111 -2.19 -10.23 5.29
C LYS A 111 -1.88 -9.77 6.71
N ILE A 112 -2.92 -9.66 7.56
CA ILE A 112 -2.82 -9.12 8.92
C ILE A 112 -3.30 -10.18 9.92
N ILE A 113 -2.36 -10.67 10.73
CA ILE A 113 -2.61 -11.75 11.67
C ILE A 113 -2.95 -11.20 13.07
N GLY A 114 -3.92 -11.81 13.73
CA GLY A 114 -4.24 -11.57 15.14
C GLY A 114 -5.07 -10.30 15.44
N GLN A 115 -5.59 -9.61 14.39
CA GLN A 115 -6.33 -8.35 14.56
C GLN A 115 -7.74 -8.40 13.94
N ASN A 116 -8.44 -9.53 14.08
CA ASN A 116 -9.72 -9.75 13.42
C ASN A 116 -10.79 -8.71 13.78
N GLU A 117 -10.92 -8.37 15.07
CA GLU A 117 -11.90 -7.37 15.53
C GLU A 117 -11.61 -5.98 14.96
N ALA A 118 -10.34 -5.60 14.91
CA ALA A 118 -9.92 -4.32 14.31
C ALA A 118 -10.28 -4.26 12.82
N ILE A 119 -10.02 -5.33 12.08
CA ILE A 119 -10.36 -5.45 10.66
C ILE A 119 -11.86 -5.33 10.45
N ASP A 120 -12.67 -6.06 11.23
CA ASP A 120 -14.14 -6.06 11.11
C ASP A 120 -14.72 -4.67 11.36
N LYS A 121 -14.29 -3.98 12.40
CA LYS A 121 -14.74 -2.61 12.70
C LYS A 121 -14.45 -1.65 11.54
N ILE A 122 -13.22 -1.67 11.03
CA ILE A 122 -12.80 -0.77 9.94
C ILE A 122 -13.60 -1.06 8.68
N VAL A 123 -13.66 -2.34 8.26
CA VAL A 123 -14.36 -2.72 7.02
C VAL A 123 -15.85 -2.42 7.13
N ASN A 124 -16.48 -2.64 8.28
CA ASN A 124 -17.88 -2.30 8.51
C ASN A 124 -18.13 -0.79 8.47
N ALA A 125 -17.22 0.04 8.99
CA ALA A 125 -17.32 1.49 8.88
C ALA A 125 -17.19 1.95 7.42
N ILE A 126 -16.25 1.40 6.65
CA ILE A 126 -16.09 1.67 5.22
C ILE A 126 -17.34 1.24 4.44
N ARG A 127 -17.88 0.07 4.71
CA ARG A 127 -19.12 -0.43 4.08
C ARG A 127 -20.29 0.50 4.34
N ARG A 128 -20.48 0.96 5.59
CA ARG A 128 -21.55 1.93 5.95
C ARG A 128 -21.44 3.22 5.16
N ASN A 129 -20.23 3.76 4.99
CA ASN A 129 -20.00 4.94 4.17
C ASN A 129 -20.38 4.68 2.70
N ARG A 130 -19.97 3.54 2.14
CA ARG A 130 -20.22 3.21 0.73
C ARG A 130 -21.71 2.95 0.40
N VAL A 131 -22.49 2.54 1.36
CA VAL A 131 -23.96 2.39 1.21
C VAL A 131 -24.68 3.75 1.35
N GLY A 132 -23.96 4.84 1.61
CA GLY A 132 -24.54 6.19 1.72
C GLY A 132 -25.14 6.50 3.11
N LEU A 133 -24.82 5.70 4.14
CA LEU A 133 -25.29 5.94 5.50
C LEU A 133 -24.49 7.01 6.25
N LYS A 134 -23.39 7.48 5.67
CA LYS A 134 -22.55 8.56 6.21
C LYS A 134 -22.67 9.79 5.33
N ASP A 135 -22.49 10.96 5.92
CA ASP A 135 -22.44 12.25 5.21
C ASP A 135 -21.39 12.21 4.08
N PRO A 136 -21.78 12.43 2.80
CA PRO A 136 -20.87 12.39 1.66
C PRO A 136 -19.85 13.53 1.66
N GLN A 137 -20.01 14.54 2.51
CA GLN A 137 -19.04 15.61 2.67
C GLN A 137 -17.83 15.20 3.50
N LYS A 138 -17.94 14.14 4.32
CA LYS A 138 -16.88 13.67 5.21
C LYS A 138 -15.97 12.64 4.52
N PRO A 139 -14.74 12.41 5.05
CA PRO A 139 -13.86 11.32 4.60
C PRO A 139 -14.56 9.96 4.64
N ILE A 140 -14.11 9.01 3.83
CA ILE A 140 -14.64 7.62 3.82
C ILE A 140 -14.61 7.02 5.21
N GLY A 141 -13.52 7.24 5.95
CA GLY A 141 -13.36 6.82 7.33
C GLY A 141 -12.26 7.58 8.03
N SER A 142 -12.44 7.77 9.34
CA SER A 142 -11.46 8.39 10.24
C SER A 142 -11.31 7.52 11.48
N PHE A 143 -10.09 7.05 11.73
CA PHE A 143 -9.82 6.05 12.77
C PHE A 143 -8.61 6.43 13.62
N ILE A 144 -8.69 6.16 14.94
CA ILE A 144 -7.54 6.16 15.82
C ILE A 144 -7.15 4.71 16.11
N PHE A 145 -5.94 4.30 15.74
CA PHE A 145 -5.39 2.98 16.01
C PHE A 145 -4.58 3.01 17.29
N LEU A 146 -5.05 2.35 18.32
CA LEU A 146 -4.40 2.25 19.62
C LEU A 146 -3.78 0.88 19.82
N GLY A 147 -2.63 0.84 20.45
CA GLY A 147 -1.98 -0.42 20.82
C GLY A 147 -0.45 -0.33 20.83
N PRO A 148 0.23 -1.37 21.30
CA PRO A 148 1.68 -1.39 21.38
C PRO A 148 2.35 -1.28 20.01
N THR A 149 3.65 -1.00 20.02
CA THR A 149 4.45 -0.97 18.78
C THR A 149 4.58 -2.39 18.22
N GLY A 150 4.62 -2.52 16.88
CA GLY A 150 4.88 -3.81 16.21
C GLY A 150 3.69 -4.78 16.16
N VAL A 151 2.46 -4.34 16.43
CA VAL A 151 1.24 -5.18 16.36
C VAL A 151 0.53 -5.14 15.00
N GLY A 152 1.07 -4.40 14.02
CA GLY A 152 0.54 -4.36 12.66
C GLY A 152 -0.29 -3.12 12.30
N LYS A 153 -0.31 -2.03 13.10
CA LYS A 153 -1.07 -0.79 12.80
C LYS A 153 -0.73 -0.22 11.41
N THR A 154 0.53 0.01 11.14
CA THR A 154 1.01 0.53 9.85
C THR A 154 0.79 -0.46 8.70
N GLN A 155 0.91 -1.77 8.99
CA GLN A 155 0.70 -2.81 7.98
C GLN A 155 -0.78 -2.89 7.57
N LEU A 156 -1.71 -2.69 8.52
CA LEU A 156 -3.14 -2.62 8.20
C LEU A 156 -3.47 -1.41 7.33
N ALA A 157 -2.84 -0.25 7.57
CA ALA A 157 -3.01 0.93 6.71
C ALA A 157 -2.52 0.66 5.27
N LYS A 158 -1.38 -0.05 5.10
CA LYS A 158 -0.88 -0.48 3.78
C LYS A 158 -1.84 -1.47 3.10
N ALA A 159 -2.35 -2.44 3.85
CA ALA A 159 -3.31 -3.41 3.33
C ALA A 159 -4.61 -2.73 2.89
N LEU A 160 -5.11 -1.75 3.66
CA LEU A 160 -6.29 -0.95 3.29
C LEU A 160 -6.05 -0.13 2.02
N ALA A 161 -4.87 0.50 1.86
CA ALA A 161 -4.54 1.23 0.64
C ALA A 161 -4.56 0.31 -0.58
N GLN A 162 -3.98 -0.88 -0.47
CA GLN A 162 -3.98 -1.88 -1.53
C GLN A 162 -5.39 -2.37 -1.88
N GLU A 163 -6.23 -2.65 -0.86
CA GLU A 163 -7.58 -3.20 -1.09
C GLU A 163 -8.58 -2.14 -1.59
N MET A 164 -8.45 -0.89 -1.11
CA MET A 164 -9.38 0.19 -1.45
C MET A 164 -9.01 0.92 -2.73
N PHE A 165 -7.70 1.05 -3.02
CA PHE A 165 -7.20 1.92 -4.09
C PHE A 165 -6.24 1.20 -5.05
N ASP A 166 -6.16 -0.14 -5.00
CA ASP A 166 -5.37 -1.01 -5.88
C ASP A 166 -3.86 -0.78 -5.86
N SER A 167 -3.37 0.10 -4.99
CA SER A 167 -1.94 0.43 -4.91
C SER A 167 -1.51 0.71 -3.49
N GLN A 168 -0.37 0.15 -3.08
CA GLN A 168 0.29 0.54 -1.83
C GLN A 168 0.82 1.98 -1.88
N ASP A 169 1.09 2.51 -3.07
CA ASP A 169 1.51 3.90 -3.27
C ASP A 169 0.40 4.91 -2.96
N SER A 170 -0.85 4.45 -2.82
CA SER A 170 -1.97 5.26 -2.34
C SER A 170 -1.93 5.49 -0.82
N LEU A 171 -0.87 5.05 -0.12
CA LEU A 171 -0.62 5.38 1.27
C LEU A 171 0.20 6.67 1.37
N VAL A 172 -0.38 7.70 1.99
CA VAL A 172 0.30 8.94 2.38
C VAL A 172 0.68 8.83 3.85
N ARG A 173 1.94 8.55 4.15
CA ARG A 173 2.43 8.47 5.53
C ARG A 173 3.10 9.76 5.94
N ILE A 174 2.76 10.23 7.16
CA ILE A 174 3.36 11.40 7.82
C ILE A 174 3.63 11.01 9.27
N ASP A 175 4.85 11.24 9.73
CA ASP A 175 5.26 11.04 11.12
C ASP A 175 5.02 12.32 11.91
N MET A 176 4.15 12.25 12.90
CA MET A 176 3.77 13.42 13.70
C MET A 176 4.85 13.85 14.68
N SER A 177 5.87 13.04 14.90
CA SER A 177 7.05 13.45 15.68
C SER A 177 7.84 14.59 15.03
N GLU A 178 7.70 14.79 13.71
CA GLU A 178 8.27 15.92 12.98
C GLU A 178 7.48 17.23 13.16
N TYR A 179 6.28 17.17 13.77
CA TYR A 179 5.32 18.28 13.90
C TYR A 179 4.99 18.59 15.36
N MET A 180 5.99 18.48 16.24
CA MET A 180 5.87 18.77 17.67
C MET A 180 5.84 20.28 17.96
N GLU A 181 6.42 21.07 17.07
CA GLU A 181 6.58 22.52 17.26
C GLU A 181 5.58 23.29 16.39
N LYS A 182 5.13 24.45 16.89
CA LYS A 182 4.10 25.27 16.26
C LYS A 182 4.43 25.64 14.80
N PHE A 183 5.66 26.05 14.52
CA PHE A 183 6.06 26.40 13.15
C PHE A 183 6.18 25.18 12.21
N ALA A 184 6.37 23.99 12.75
CA ALA A 184 6.35 22.78 11.93
C ALA A 184 4.95 22.49 11.36
N VAL A 185 3.89 22.94 12.03
CA VAL A 185 2.49 22.75 11.58
C VAL A 185 2.24 23.41 10.22
N SER A 186 2.84 24.57 9.97
CA SER A 186 2.71 25.25 8.66
C SER A 186 3.26 24.40 7.51
N ARG A 187 4.20 23.47 7.74
CA ARG A 187 4.67 22.55 6.69
C ARG A 187 3.62 21.55 6.23
N LEU A 188 2.56 21.29 7.02
CA LEU A 188 1.47 20.38 6.61
C LEU A 188 0.58 21.02 5.53
N VAL A 189 0.27 22.30 5.66
CA VAL A 189 -0.64 23.03 4.77
C VAL A 189 0.09 24.03 3.85
N GLY A 190 1.36 24.28 4.10
CA GLY A 190 2.20 25.24 3.40
C GLY A 190 2.54 26.47 4.27
N ALA A 191 3.71 27.09 3.98
CA ALA A 191 4.11 28.32 4.64
C ALA A 191 3.30 29.53 4.13
N PRO A 192 3.04 30.54 4.99
CA PRO A 192 2.42 31.78 4.56
C PRO A 192 3.27 32.53 3.52
N PRO A 193 2.66 33.44 2.71
CA PRO A 193 3.40 34.27 1.77
C PRO A 193 4.57 35.01 2.45
N GLY A 194 5.74 34.97 1.81
CA GLY A 194 6.94 35.65 2.32
C GLY A 194 7.82 34.79 3.24
N TYR A 195 7.41 33.58 3.58
CA TYR A 195 8.23 32.63 4.35
C TYR A 195 8.92 31.61 3.44
N VAL A 196 10.07 31.11 3.90
CA VAL A 196 10.82 30.03 3.20
C VAL A 196 9.95 28.79 3.09
N GLY A 197 9.87 28.20 1.87
CA GLY A 197 9.03 27.02 1.59
C GLY A 197 7.62 27.34 1.13
N TYR A 198 7.24 28.60 0.90
CA TYR A 198 5.92 28.96 0.39
C TYR A 198 5.60 28.31 -0.96
N GLU A 199 6.56 28.26 -1.90
CA GLU A 199 6.39 27.67 -3.23
C GLU A 199 6.28 26.13 -3.22
N GLU A 200 6.81 25.47 -2.20
CA GLU A 200 6.78 24.00 -2.09
C GLU A 200 5.39 23.45 -1.74
N GLY A 201 4.49 24.30 -1.20
CA GLY A 201 3.18 23.89 -0.73
C GLY A 201 3.24 23.05 0.53
N GLY A 202 2.08 22.63 1.05
CA GLY A 202 1.99 21.80 2.26
C GLY A 202 2.25 20.33 2.00
N GLN A 203 3.03 19.69 2.85
CA GLN A 203 3.37 18.26 2.69
C GLN A 203 2.14 17.36 2.69
N LEU A 204 1.13 17.63 3.52
CA LEU A 204 -0.11 16.86 3.53
C LEU A 204 -1.01 17.26 2.35
N THR A 205 -1.25 18.56 2.19
CA THR A 205 -2.20 19.07 1.18
C THR A 205 -1.74 18.75 -0.24
N GLU A 206 -0.45 18.89 -0.57
CA GLU A 206 0.08 18.55 -1.89
C GLU A 206 0.05 17.04 -2.17
N LYS A 207 0.36 16.18 -1.17
CA LYS A 207 0.28 14.73 -1.35
C LYS A 207 -1.17 14.28 -1.62
N VAL A 208 -2.14 14.83 -0.88
CA VAL A 208 -3.57 14.50 -1.05
C VAL A 208 -4.10 15.08 -2.37
N ARG A 209 -3.70 16.29 -2.76
CA ARG A 209 -4.07 16.89 -4.04
C ARG A 209 -3.61 16.03 -5.23
N LYS A 210 -2.40 15.47 -5.14
CA LYS A 210 -1.85 14.56 -6.18
C LYS A 210 -2.52 13.17 -6.14
N LYS A 211 -2.96 12.72 -4.96
CA LYS A 211 -3.58 11.39 -4.74
C LYS A 211 -4.87 11.55 -3.94
N PRO A 212 -5.97 12.02 -4.56
CA PRO A 212 -7.22 12.28 -3.85
C PRO A 212 -7.89 11.00 -3.34
N TYR A 213 -7.54 9.85 -3.88
CA TYR A 213 -7.95 8.52 -3.43
C TYR A 213 -6.80 7.87 -2.70
N SER A 214 -6.70 8.08 -1.38
CA SER A 214 -5.57 7.63 -0.59
C SER A 214 -5.94 7.28 0.85
N VAL A 215 -5.11 6.46 1.48
CA VAL A 215 -5.09 6.28 2.92
C VAL A 215 -4.05 7.22 3.50
N ILE A 216 -4.47 8.11 4.39
CA ILE A 216 -3.60 9.03 5.10
C ILE A 216 -3.27 8.41 6.45
N LEU A 217 -2.01 8.13 6.70
CA LEU A 217 -1.51 7.59 7.96
C LEU A 217 -0.71 8.66 8.69
N LEU A 218 -1.28 9.15 9.79
CA LEU A 218 -0.63 10.05 10.73
C LEU A 218 -0.06 9.22 11.88
N ASP A 219 1.25 8.98 11.85
CA ASP A 219 1.91 8.10 12.82
C ASP A 219 2.28 8.88 14.09
N GLU A 220 2.10 8.27 15.27
CA GLU A 220 2.39 8.86 16.59
C GLU A 220 1.67 10.20 16.84
N ILE A 221 0.35 10.23 16.58
CA ILE A 221 -0.47 11.45 16.63
C ILE A 221 -0.42 12.17 17.99
N GLU A 222 -0.14 11.47 19.08
CA GLU A 222 0.00 12.04 20.41
C GLU A 222 1.20 12.98 20.56
N LYS A 223 2.15 12.94 19.64
CA LYS A 223 3.31 13.83 19.65
C LYS A 223 3.08 15.13 18.91
N ALA A 224 2.01 15.23 18.12
CA ALA A 224 1.71 16.40 17.32
C ALA A 224 1.41 17.63 18.19
N HIS A 225 1.79 18.81 17.70
CA HIS A 225 1.37 20.08 18.31
C HIS A 225 -0.15 20.22 18.28
N PRO A 226 -0.78 20.83 19.31
CA PRO A 226 -2.24 21.01 19.37
C PRO A 226 -2.88 21.63 18.11
N ASP A 227 -2.19 22.55 17.45
CA ASP A 227 -2.69 23.17 16.22
C ASP A 227 -2.88 22.18 15.05
N VAL A 228 -2.19 21.01 15.06
CA VAL A 228 -2.41 19.95 14.08
C VAL A 228 -3.84 19.41 14.19
N PHE A 229 -4.34 19.23 15.41
CA PHE A 229 -5.71 18.76 15.63
C PHE A 229 -6.74 19.75 15.07
N ASN A 230 -6.52 21.06 15.23
CA ASN A 230 -7.39 22.11 14.69
C ASN A 230 -7.42 22.06 13.15
N LEU A 231 -6.28 21.78 12.51
CA LEU A 231 -6.23 21.58 11.05
C LEU A 231 -6.98 20.31 10.62
N LEU A 232 -6.81 19.22 11.37
CA LEU A 232 -7.47 17.95 11.06
C LEU A 232 -9.01 18.06 11.23
N LEU A 233 -9.52 18.87 12.15
CA LEU A 233 -10.95 19.11 12.29
C LEU A 233 -11.59 19.58 10.98
N GLN A 234 -10.93 20.44 10.19
CA GLN A 234 -11.45 20.86 8.89
C GLN A 234 -11.61 19.68 7.93
N ALA A 235 -10.63 18.75 7.89
CA ALA A 235 -10.71 17.56 7.06
C ALA A 235 -11.78 16.58 7.55
N LEU A 236 -11.95 16.43 8.88
CA LEU A 236 -12.90 15.49 9.48
C LEU A 236 -14.36 15.97 9.39
N ASP A 237 -14.60 17.27 9.46
CA ASP A 237 -15.95 17.86 9.42
C ASP A 237 -16.39 18.17 7.99
N ASP A 238 -15.60 18.98 7.28
CA ASP A 238 -15.94 19.50 5.95
C ASP A 238 -15.40 18.64 4.82
N GLY A 239 -14.59 17.61 5.11
CA GLY A 239 -13.90 16.78 4.11
C GLY A 239 -12.98 17.58 3.20
N ARG A 240 -12.49 18.71 3.64
CA ARG A 240 -11.60 19.60 2.88
C ARG A 240 -10.66 20.35 3.80
N MET A 241 -9.53 20.75 3.26
CA MET A 241 -8.54 21.57 3.95
C MET A 241 -8.07 22.68 3.01
N THR A 242 -7.93 23.90 3.50
CA THR A 242 -7.42 25.02 2.71
C THR A 242 -5.90 25.10 2.91
N ASP A 243 -5.16 25.11 1.80
CA ASP A 243 -3.70 25.27 1.84
C ASP A 243 -3.29 26.75 1.95
N SER A 244 -1.99 27.00 2.10
CA SER A 244 -1.42 28.35 2.19
C SER A 244 -1.64 29.21 0.93
N LEU A 245 -1.91 28.60 -0.22
CA LEU A 245 -2.23 29.27 -1.48
C LEU A 245 -3.72 29.56 -1.63
N GLY A 246 -4.54 29.27 -0.62
CA GLY A 246 -5.99 29.44 -0.67
C GLY A 246 -6.73 28.34 -1.47
N ARG A 247 -6.03 27.28 -1.91
CA ARG A 247 -6.66 26.20 -2.66
C ARG A 247 -7.36 25.24 -1.69
N LYS A 248 -8.56 24.81 -2.04
CA LYS A 248 -9.33 23.81 -1.29
C LYS A 248 -8.92 22.41 -1.76
N VAL A 249 -8.30 21.64 -0.86
CA VAL A 249 -7.91 20.26 -1.08
C VAL A 249 -8.99 19.33 -0.54
N ASP A 250 -9.46 18.39 -1.36
CA ASP A 250 -10.56 17.47 -1.06
C ASP A 250 -10.06 16.20 -0.37
N PHE A 251 -10.63 15.90 0.81
CA PHE A 251 -10.36 14.73 1.63
C PHE A 251 -11.51 13.70 1.65
N LYS A 252 -12.63 13.96 0.92
CA LYS A 252 -13.84 13.13 0.96
C LYS A 252 -13.59 11.70 0.51
N ASN A 253 -12.63 11.50 -0.39
CA ASN A 253 -12.28 10.19 -0.91
C ASN A 253 -11.07 9.56 -0.20
N THR A 254 -10.69 10.08 0.97
CA THR A 254 -9.58 9.55 1.76
C THR A 254 -10.07 8.74 2.96
N ILE A 255 -9.19 7.87 3.47
CA ILE A 255 -9.33 7.22 4.77
C ILE A 255 -8.23 7.80 5.66
N ILE A 256 -8.61 8.43 6.77
CA ILE A 256 -7.66 9.03 7.72
C ILE A 256 -7.43 8.06 8.87
N ILE A 257 -6.19 7.65 9.07
CA ILE A 257 -5.76 6.74 10.13
C ILE A 257 -4.71 7.47 10.98
N MET A 258 -4.95 7.54 12.25
CA MET A 258 -4.06 8.12 13.25
C MET A 258 -3.57 7.01 14.17
N THR A 259 -2.26 6.75 14.24
CA THR A 259 -1.74 5.72 15.16
C THR A 259 -1.29 6.36 16.46
N SER A 260 -1.49 5.65 17.55
CA SER A 260 -1.03 6.08 18.88
C SER A 260 -0.64 4.89 19.74
N ASN A 261 0.31 5.14 20.63
CA ASN A 261 0.76 4.19 21.63
C ASN A 261 0.18 4.51 23.03
N ILE A 262 -0.76 5.46 23.12
CA ILE A 262 -1.43 5.85 24.37
C ILE A 262 -2.13 4.65 24.97
N GLY A 263 -2.06 4.52 26.29
CA GLY A 263 -2.68 3.44 27.03
C GLY A 263 -1.96 2.09 26.98
N SER A 264 -0.99 1.91 26.06
CA SER A 264 -0.29 0.63 25.92
C SER A 264 0.56 0.24 27.15
N ARG A 265 1.14 1.22 27.84
CA ARG A 265 1.87 0.99 29.09
C ARG A 265 0.91 0.58 30.23
N GLN A 266 -0.18 1.31 30.37
CA GLN A 266 -1.21 1.05 31.39
C GLN A 266 -1.85 -0.32 31.20
N LEU A 267 -2.11 -0.75 29.94
CA LEU A 267 -2.61 -2.09 29.64
C LEU A 267 -1.63 -3.21 30.02
N LYS A 268 -0.32 -2.99 29.83
CA LYS A 268 0.72 -3.96 30.25
C LYS A 268 0.77 -4.13 31.78
N ASP A 269 0.67 -3.04 32.51
CA ASP A 269 0.72 -3.05 33.98
C ASP A 269 -0.51 -3.80 34.56
N PHE A 270 -1.67 -3.70 33.91
CA PHE A 270 -2.88 -4.44 34.30
C PHE A 270 -2.83 -5.92 33.91
N GLY A 271 -2.17 -6.29 32.82
CA GLY A 271 -2.02 -7.68 32.36
C GLY A 271 -1.07 -8.54 33.21
N GLN A 272 -0.23 -7.94 34.06
CA GLN A 272 0.72 -8.63 34.94
C GLN A 272 0.16 -8.92 36.35
N GLY A 273 -1.08 -8.58 36.63
CA GLY A 273 -1.73 -8.89 37.91
C GLY A 273 -1.82 -10.39 38.15
N VAL A 274 -1.07 -10.90 39.13
CA VAL A 274 -1.02 -12.28 39.58
C VAL A 274 -2.40 -12.72 40.04
N GLY A 275 -3.04 -13.69 39.37
CA GLY A 275 -4.24 -14.34 39.85
C GLY A 275 -5.08 -15.08 38.79
N PHE A 276 -5.59 -16.25 39.16
CA PHE A 276 -6.30 -17.26 38.38
C PHE A 276 -7.30 -16.73 37.32
N ASN A 277 -7.20 -17.26 36.10
CA ASN A 277 -8.06 -16.97 34.96
C ASN A 277 -9.43 -17.63 35.07
N THR A 278 -10.47 -16.87 35.41
CA THR A 278 -11.87 -17.27 35.22
C THR A 278 -12.52 -16.43 34.12
N SER A 279 -13.46 -17.02 33.36
CA SER A 279 -14.13 -16.37 32.21
C SER A 279 -14.84 -15.06 32.56
N ALA A 280 -15.48 -14.99 33.75
CA ALA A 280 -16.13 -13.79 34.29
C ALA A 280 -15.12 -12.64 34.58
N ARG A 281 -13.84 -12.95 34.76
CA ARG A 281 -12.79 -11.97 35.01
C ARG A 281 -12.25 -11.37 33.71
N LYS A 282 -12.33 -12.09 32.59
CA LYS A 282 -11.95 -11.56 31.25
C LYS A 282 -12.87 -10.42 30.84
N GLU A 283 -14.19 -10.55 30.97
CA GLU A 283 -15.14 -9.49 30.62
C GLU A 283 -14.97 -8.24 31.48
N ASN A 284 -14.70 -8.43 32.80
CA ASN A 284 -14.40 -7.31 33.70
C ASN A 284 -13.04 -6.64 33.41
N ILE A 285 -12.03 -7.40 33.01
CA ILE A 285 -10.71 -6.86 32.61
C ILE A 285 -10.84 -6.05 31.33
N ASP A 286 -11.59 -6.54 30.33
CA ASP A 286 -11.81 -5.85 29.05
C ASP A 286 -12.61 -4.55 29.23
N SER A 287 -13.61 -4.53 30.09
CA SER A 287 -14.39 -3.31 30.40
C SER A 287 -13.55 -2.28 31.15
N HIS A 288 -12.73 -2.72 32.10
CA HIS A 288 -11.84 -1.85 32.85
C HIS A 288 -10.70 -1.31 31.97
N ALA A 289 -10.14 -2.14 31.09
CA ALA A 289 -9.12 -1.75 30.12
C ALA A 289 -9.66 -0.67 29.14
N LYS A 290 -10.90 -0.82 28.66
CA LYS A 290 -11.58 0.20 27.85
C LYS A 290 -11.72 1.52 28.61
N GLY A 291 -12.13 1.49 29.89
CA GLY A 291 -12.24 2.70 30.72
C GLY A 291 -10.92 3.43 30.96
N VAL A 292 -9.81 2.69 31.11
CA VAL A 292 -8.48 3.27 31.25
C VAL A 292 -8.03 3.95 29.94
N ILE A 293 -8.28 3.29 28.81
CA ILE A 293 -7.96 3.83 27.49
C ILE A 293 -8.78 5.09 27.20
N GLU A 294 -10.10 5.08 27.49
CA GLU A 294 -10.94 6.26 27.32
C GLU A 294 -10.47 7.45 28.15
N LYS A 295 -10.08 7.20 29.40
CA LYS A 295 -9.50 8.25 30.25
C LYS A 295 -8.18 8.78 29.70
N ALA A 296 -7.32 7.92 29.19
CA ALA A 296 -6.06 8.32 28.57
C ALA A 296 -6.28 9.14 27.29
N LEU A 297 -7.22 8.75 26.44
CA LEU A 297 -7.61 9.49 25.24
C LEU A 297 -8.15 10.88 25.58
N LYS A 298 -9.09 10.97 26.55
CA LYS A 298 -9.67 12.25 26.98
C LYS A 298 -8.67 13.21 27.62
N ARG A 299 -7.54 12.69 28.11
CA ARG A 299 -6.44 13.53 28.63
C ARG A 299 -5.56 14.09 27.53
N THR A 300 -5.42 13.36 26.42
CA THR A 300 -4.49 13.71 25.33
C THR A 300 -5.17 14.48 24.22
N PHE A 301 -6.42 14.14 23.91
CA PHE A 301 -7.17 14.74 22.81
C PHE A 301 -8.38 15.50 23.34
N ALA A 302 -8.65 16.65 22.72
CA ALA A 302 -9.84 17.42 23.03
C ALA A 302 -11.12 16.60 22.72
N PRO A 303 -12.17 16.71 23.53
CA PRO A 303 -13.44 16.00 23.29
C PRO A 303 -14.02 16.27 21.91
N GLU A 304 -13.87 17.50 21.43
CA GLU A 304 -14.33 17.91 20.11
C GLU A 304 -13.68 17.07 19.00
N PHE A 305 -12.36 16.85 19.07
CA PHE A 305 -11.61 16.04 18.12
C PHE A 305 -12.06 14.56 18.16
N LEU A 306 -12.18 13.99 19.37
CA LEU A 306 -12.61 12.61 19.52
C LEU A 306 -14.02 12.33 18.98
N ASN A 307 -14.94 13.31 19.11
CA ASN A 307 -16.30 13.22 18.58
C ASN A 307 -16.38 13.25 17.04
N ARG A 308 -15.31 13.68 16.35
CA ARG A 308 -15.24 13.71 14.88
C ARG A 308 -14.63 12.46 14.28
N VAL A 309 -13.97 11.66 15.09
CA VAL A 309 -13.39 10.38 14.68
C VAL A 309 -14.50 9.32 14.64
N ASP A 310 -14.55 8.54 13.57
CA ASP A 310 -15.60 7.52 13.39
C ASP A 310 -15.48 6.37 14.41
N ASP A 311 -14.27 5.90 14.69
CA ASP A 311 -14.05 4.83 15.67
C ASP A 311 -12.60 4.83 16.20
N VAL A 312 -12.47 4.30 17.41
CA VAL A 312 -11.21 4.03 18.08
C VAL A 312 -10.96 2.52 18.05
N ILE A 313 -9.94 2.11 17.35
CA ILE A 313 -9.63 0.71 17.07
C ILE A 313 -8.48 0.25 17.96
N LEU A 314 -8.76 -0.74 18.81
CA LEU A 314 -7.76 -1.34 19.67
C LEU A 314 -7.05 -2.49 18.96
N PHE A 315 -5.73 -2.47 19.01
CA PHE A 315 -4.88 -3.54 18.52
C PHE A 315 -4.39 -4.38 19.69
N ASN A 316 -4.65 -5.68 19.61
CA ASN A 316 -4.23 -6.63 20.61
C ASN A 316 -2.74 -6.95 20.50
N SER A 317 -2.11 -7.28 21.62
CA SER A 317 -0.74 -7.82 21.61
C SER A 317 -0.71 -9.15 20.86
N LEU A 318 0.37 -9.39 20.12
CA LEU A 318 0.56 -10.62 19.36
C LEU A 318 0.96 -11.76 20.30
N ASN A 319 0.34 -12.93 20.16
CA ASN A 319 0.75 -14.17 20.83
C ASN A 319 1.78 -14.93 19.98
N LYS A 320 2.39 -16.00 20.55
CA LYS A 320 3.39 -16.80 19.86
C LYS A 320 2.87 -17.42 18.55
N GLU A 321 1.62 -17.90 18.54
CA GLU A 321 1.01 -18.49 17.33
C GLU A 321 0.86 -17.46 16.21
N ASN A 322 0.52 -16.21 16.55
CA ASN A 322 0.44 -15.12 15.60
C ASN A 322 1.81 -14.81 14.99
N ILE A 323 2.87 -14.85 15.80
CA ILE A 323 4.24 -14.64 15.35
C ILE A 323 4.66 -15.70 14.32
N TYR A 324 4.38 -16.98 14.57
CA TYR A 324 4.67 -18.03 13.58
C TYR A 324 3.96 -17.79 12.24
N LYS A 325 2.70 -17.42 12.27
CA LYS A 325 1.95 -17.09 11.04
C LYS A 325 2.52 -15.87 10.31
N ILE A 326 2.99 -14.87 11.04
CA ILE A 326 3.65 -13.69 10.46
C ILE A 326 4.96 -14.09 9.79
N ILE A 327 5.78 -14.93 10.44
CA ILE A 327 7.01 -15.47 9.88
C ILE A 327 6.73 -16.23 8.57
N ASP A 328 5.68 -17.05 8.52
CA ASP A 328 5.31 -17.76 7.29
C ASP A 328 4.98 -16.81 6.13
N ILE A 329 4.30 -15.71 6.40
CA ILE A 329 3.98 -14.69 5.39
C ILE A 329 5.25 -13.98 4.90
N GLU A 330 6.11 -13.52 5.82
CA GLU A 330 7.33 -12.79 5.47
C GLU A 330 8.34 -13.71 4.75
N MET A 331 8.50 -14.96 5.23
CA MET A 331 9.32 -15.96 4.55
C MET A 331 8.80 -16.26 3.13
N GLY A 332 7.48 -16.33 2.94
CA GLY A 332 6.88 -16.47 1.61
C GLY A 332 7.26 -15.35 0.66
N ASN A 333 7.33 -14.12 1.16
CA ASN A 333 7.75 -12.94 0.39
C ASN A 333 9.26 -13.00 0.04
N ILE A 334 10.10 -13.43 1.00
CA ILE A 334 11.54 -13.59 0.79
C ILE A 334 11.81 -14.70 -0.23
N ILE A 335 11.17 -15.86 -0.08
CA ILE A 335 11.32 -17.01 -0.99
C ILE A 335 10.95 -16.62 -2.43
N LYS A 336 9.86 -15.85 -2.62
CA LYS A 336 9.48 -15.35 -3.95
C LYS A 336 10.58 -14.48 -4.57
N ARG A 337 11.18 -13.57 -3.81
CA ARG A 337 12.29 -12.72 -4.28
C ARG A 337 13.51 -13.53 -4.67
N ILE A 338 13.87 -14.52 -3.85
CA ILE A 338 15.01 -15.40 -4.07
C ILE A 338 14.79 -16.30 -5.28
N ASN A 339 13.57 -16.83 -5.46
CA ASN A 339 13.23 -17.61 -6.65
C ASN A 339 13.38 -16.79 -7.95
N ASN A 340 13.03 -15.49 -7.91
CA ASN A 340 13.23 -14.60 -9.04
C ASN A 340 14.72 -14.38 -9.38
N LEU A 341 15.62 -14.58 -8.42
CA LEU A 341 17.08 -14.56 -8.62
C LEU A 341 17.65 -15.93 -9.07
N GLY A 342 16.80 -16.94 -9.27
CA GLY A 342 17.20 -18.27 -9.73
C GLY A 342 17.62 -19.23 -8.60
N TYR A 343 17.51 -18.86 -7.33
CA TYR A 343 17.84 -19.70 -6.20
C TYR A 343 16.59 -20.32 -5.57
N LYS A 344 16.72 -21.56 -5.04
CA LYS A 344 15.69 -22.23 -4.26
C LYS A 344 16.13 -22.34 -2.81
N ILE A 345 15.31 -21.84 -1.88
CA ILE A 345 15.54 -21.95 -0.44
C ILE A 345 14.43 -22.79 0.18
N GLN A 346 14.80 -23.73 1.05
CA GLN A 346 13.90 -24.45 1.93
C GLN A 346 14.24 -24.09 3.37
N VAL A 347 13.23 -23.69 4.15
CA VAL A 347 13.38 -23.35 5.56
C VAL A 347 12.66 -24.41 6.37
N ASN A 348 13.37 -25.10 7.25
CA ASN A 348 12.81 -26.10 8.16
C ASN A 348 12.09 -25.42 9.34
N ASN A 349 11.32 -26.21 10.09
CA ASN A 349 10.56 -25.69 11.23
C ASN A 349 11.48 -25.21 12.36
N ASP A 350 12.63 -25.83 12.57
CA ASP A 350 13.58 -25.44 13.62
C ASP A 350 14.14 -24.03 13.36
N ALA A 351 14.43 -23.71 12.09
CA ALA A 351 14.85 -22.38 11.70
C ALA A 351 13.73 -21.34 11.95
N LYS A 352 12.46 -21.69 11.68
CA LYS A 352 11.33 -20.82 12.00
C LYS A 352 11.17 -20.58 13.50
N TYR A 353 11.37 -21.63 14.32
CA TYR A 353 11.37 -21.52 15.79
C TYR A 353 12.49 -20.58 16.27
N PHE A 354 13.69 -20.75 15.75
CA PHE A 354 14.81 -19.87 16.07
C PHE A 354 14.56 -18.42 15.69
N ILE A 355 14.01 -18.16 14.48
CA ILE A 355 13.63 -16.81 14.03
C ILE A 355 12.57 -16.21 14.95
N ALA A 356 11.55 -17.01 15.33
CA ALA A 356 10.49 -16.55 16.23
C ALA A 356 11.03 -16.17 17.62
N GLU A 357 11.96 -16.97 18.16
CA GLU A 357 12.55 -16.74 19.47
C GLU A 357 13.44 -15.47 19.49
N LYS A 358 14.25 -15.28 18.45
CA LYS A 358 15.17 -14.14 18.34
C LYS A 358 14.52 -12.88 17.80
N GLY A 359 13.52 -13.01 16.91
CA GLY A 359 12.83 -11.89 16.26
C GLY A 359 11.64 -11.33 17.05
N PHE A 360 11.17 -12.02 18.10
CA PHE A 360 10.09 -11.51 18.95
C PHE A 360 10.64 -10.81 20.19
N ASP A 361 10.34 -9.53 20.31
CA ASP A 361 10.57 -8.75 21.53
C ASP A 361 9.22 -8.34 22.14
N SER A 362 9.03 -8.63 23.43
CA SER A 362 7.82 -8.24 24.18
C SER A 362 7.56 -6.72 24.19
N LYS A 363 8.60 -5.88 23.97
CA LYS A 363 8.51 -4.42 23.90
C LYS A 363 8.21 -3.92 22.48
N PHE A 364 8.79 -4.55 21.46
CA PHE A 364 8.74 -4.10 20.06
C PHE A 364 7.83 -4.96 19.16
N GLY A 365 7.23 -6.04 19.71
CA GLY A 365 6.33 -6.93 18.97
C GLY A 365 7.04 -7.65 17.82
N ALA A 366 6.39 -7.71 16.65
CA ALA A 366 6.91 -8.34 15.44
C ALA A 366 7.76 -7.38 14.57
N ARG A 367 8.16 -6.20 15.06
CA ARG A 367 8.94 -5.21 14.28
C ARG A 367 10.35 -5.67 13.92
N PRO A 368 11.05 -6.49 14.76
CA PRO A 368 12.38 -7.01 14.41
C PRO A 368 12.37 -8.14 13.38
N LEU A 369 11.22 -8.75 13.09
CA LEU A 369 11.03 -9.76 12.04
C LEU A 369 11.01 -9.11 10.65
#